data_989271f8ced38d451cbc927026c5a5a9
#
_entry.id   989271f8ced38d451cbc927026c5a5a9
#
_cell.length_a   1.000
_cell.length_b   1.000
_cell.length_c   1.000
_cell.angle_alpha   90.00
_cell.angle_beta   90.00
_cell.angle_gamma   90.00
#
_symmetry.space_group_name_H-M   'P 1'
#
loop_
_entity.id
_entity.type
_entity.pdbx_description
1 polymer ?
#
loop_
_entity_poly.entity_id
_entity_poly.type
_entity_poly.pdbx_seq_one_letter_code
_entity_poly.pdbx_strand_id
1 'polypeptide(L)'
;YPDFLNMKTNQYERYHIIFLVKEDTSMDESIPKEERKYGRKNLYEMISASNVKYFKKRPLIPKSLLRKKRDCIIVGSACEQGEVYQAILDDVDEDKLEEIASFYDYLEIQPNGNNAFMLRTSDQEYVTNKRGEGKKNRYWKVNSEEDLININKKIIALGDKLGKLVVATGDVHFLSEHDAKFRAIIMASKGFDDADNQPPLYFKTTREMLDDFAWAGDRAREFVIDNPKKIADSIMDNIPPIPPGTFQPHIDGANEELTEKCLNMAKDLYGDPVPEYVANRLQRELDSI
;
A
#
# COMPACT_ATOMS: atom_id res chain seq x y z
N TYR A 1 1.35 -18.59 -6.44
CA TYR A 1 1.81 -17.62 -7.44
C TYR A 1 3.33 -17.55 -7.34
N PRO A 2 4.07 -17.77 -8.45
CA PRO A 2 5.53 -17.87 -8.43
C PRO A 2 6.24 -16.66 -7.81
N ASP A 3 5.71 -15.46 -8.02
CA ASP A 3 6.30 -14.20 -7.52
C ASP A 3 6.34 -14.07 -5.99
N PHE A 4 5.61 -14.92 -5.28
CA PHE A 4 5.49 -14.87 -3.82
C PHE A 4 5.94 -16.17 -3.15
N LEU A 5 6.16 -17.23 -3.92
CA LEU A 5 6.48 -18.52 -3.36
C LEU A 5 7.98 -18.66 -3.16
N ASN A 6 8.41 -18.71 -1.90
CA ASN A 6 9.75 -19.13 -1.57
C ASN A 6 9.86 -20.64 -1.78
N MET A 7 10.57 -21.07 -2.83
CA MET A 7 10.69 -22.47 -3.24
C MET A 7 11.39 -23.34 -2.18
N LYS A 8 12.23 -22.75 -1.32
CA LYS A 8 12.93 -23.49 -0.25
C LYS A 8 12.01 -23.80 0.94
N THR A 9 11.12 -22.84 1.28
CA THR A 9 10.26 -22.93 2.46
C THR A 9 8.81 -23.28 2.10
N ASN A 10 8.46 -23.29 0.82
CA ASN A 10 7.09 -23.41 0.30
C ASN A 10 6.13 -22.38 0.92
N GLN A 11 6.65 -21.21 1.30
CA GLN A 11 5.89 -20.11 1.89
C GLN A 11 5.91 -18.90 0.96
N TYR A 12 4.83 -18.11 0.96
CA TYR A 12 4.77 -16.86 0.24
C TYR A 12 5.53 -15.78 1.00
N GLU A 13 6.53 -15.18 0.36
CA GLU A 13 7.17 -13.96 0.85
C GLU A 13 6.26 -12.76 0.58
N ARG A 14 6.16 -11.87 1.54
CA ARG A 14 5.29 -10.71 1.50
C ARG A 14 6.02 -9.52 2.09
N TYR A 15 5.96 -8.42 1.38
CA TYR A 15 6.61 -7.18 1.75
C TYR A 15 5.63 -6.03 1.69
N HIS A 16 5.84 -5.02 2.52
CA HIS A 16 5.16 -3.76 2.39
C HIS A 16 5.70 -3.01 1.17
N ILE A 17 4.83 -2.22 0.56
CA ILE A 17 5.17 -1.43 -0.63
C ILE A 17 4.27 -0.19 -0.64
N ILE A 18 4.79 0.94 -1.14
CA ILE A 18 4.05 2.19 -1.27
C ILE A 18 3.74 2.45 -2.74
N PHE A 19 2.52 2.89 -3.01
CA PHE A 19 2.10 3.34 -4.32
C PHE A 19 1.61 4.78 -4.25
N LEU A 20 2.15 5.65 -5.10
CA LEU A 20 1.67 7.01 -5.30
C LEU A 20 1.23 7.15 -6.75
N VAL A 21 0.00 7.60 -6.96
CA VAL A 21 -0.48 7.93 -8.31
C VAL A 21 0.19 9.22 -8.74
N LYS A 22 1.07 9.12 -9.73
CA LYS A 22 1.83 10.27 -10.22
C LYS A 22 1.00 11.16 -11.11
N GLU A 23 0.20 10.57 -11.99
CA GLU A 23 -0.55 11.27 -13.03
C GLU A 23 -1.84 10.52 -13.36
N ASP A 24 -2.93 11.27 -13.50
CA ASP A 24 -4.20 10.75 -14.00
C ASP A 24 -4.95 11.84 -14.78
N THR A 25 -5.02 11.70 -16.10
CA THR A 25 -5.74 12.58 -17.01
C THR A 25 -6.96 11.89 -17.62
N SER A 26 -7.42 10.80 -17.02
CA SER A 26 -8.50 9.97 -17.55
C SER A 26 -9.82 10.72 -17.75
N MET A 27 -10.03 11.78 -16.97
CA MET A 27 -11.26 12.60 -17.00
C MET A 27 -11.10 13.89 -17.83
N ASP A 28 -9.92 14.16 -18.40
CA ASP A 28 -9.69 15.34 -19.21
C ASP A 28 -10.12 15.08 -20.66
N GLU A 29 -11.27 15.60 -21.03
CA GLU A 29 -11.84 15.44 -22.37
C GLU A 29 -11.08 16.23 -23.45
N SER A 30 -10.25 17.20 -23.08
CA SER A 30 -9.39 17.93 -24.03
C SER A 30 -8.22 17.09 -24.55
N ILE A 31 -7.86 16.01 -23.85
CA ILE A 31 -6.81 15.08 -24.22
C ILE A 31 -7.41 13.90 -25.01
N PRO A 32 -6.86 13.54 -26.20
CA PRO A 32 -7.27 12.35 -26.91
C PRO A 32 -7.21 11.11 -26.03
N LYS A 33 -8.19 10.20 -26.15
CA LYS A 33 -8.33 9.04 -25.26
C LYS A 33 -7.09 8.15 -25.20
N GLU A 34 -6.39 8.01 -26.33
CA GLU A 34 -5.16 7.26 -26.49
C GLU A 34 -3.94 7.88 -25.80
N GLU A 35 -3.98 9.18 -25.53
CA GLU A 35 -2.92 9.94 -24.85
C GLU A 35 -3.17 10.12 -23.35
N ARG A 36 -4.38 9.78 -22.88
CA ARG A 36 -4.75 9.94 -21.47
C ARG A 36 -3.95 9.01 -20.58
N LYS A 37 -3.64 9.51 -19.39
CA LYS A 37 -2.98 8.77 -18.32
C LYS A 37 -4.00 8.20 -17.35
N TYR A 38 -3.79 6.97 -16.90
CA TYR A 38 -4.76 6.18 -16.13
C TYR A 38 -4.19 5.68 -14.79
N GLY A 39 -3.39 6.50 -14.10
CA GLY A 39 -2.70 6.08 -12.85
C GLY A 39 -3.66 5.63 -11.75
N ARG A 40 -4.73 6.39 -11.49
CA ARG A 40 -5.77 6.04 -10.53
C ARG A 40 -6.47 4.73 -10.89
N LYS A 41 -6.83 4.55 -12.17
CA LYS A 41 -7.44 3.31 -12.65
C LYS A 41 -6.51 2.12 -12.46
N ASN A 42 -5.23 2.28 -12.80
CA ASN A 42 -4.21 1.23 -12.61
C ASN A 42 -4.10 0.83 -11.13
N LEU A 43 -4.08 1.81 -10.22
CA LEU A 43 -4.05 1.55 -8.78
C LEU A 43 -5.29 0.77 -8.33
N TYR A 44 -6.49 1.20 -8.73
CA TYR A 44 -7.74 0.54 -8.33
C TYR A 44 -7.89 -0.86 -8.90
N GLU A 45 -7.43 -1.10 -10.12
CA GLU A 45 -7.40 -2.45 -10.70
C GLU A 45 -6.45 -3.38 -9.92
N MET A 46 -5.29 -2.88 -9.46
CA MET A 46 -4.39 -3.65 -8.59
C MET A 46 -5.03 -3.95 -7.23
N ILE A 47 -5.68 -2.96 -6.59
CA ILE A 47 -6.40 -3.15 -5.33
C ILE A 47 -7.52 -4.17 -5.50
N SER A 48 -8.33 -4.06 -6.56
CA SER A 48 -9.41 -5.00 -6.85
C SER A 48 -8.89 -6.43 -7.07
N ALA A 49 -7.84 -6.56 -7.88
CA ALA A 49 -7.20 -7.86 -8.12
C ALA A 49 -6.62 -8.47 -6.84
N SER A 50 -6.03 -7.65 -5.96
CA SER A 50 -5.47 -8.12 -4.68
C SER A 50 -6.53 -8.69 -3.75
N ASN A 51 -7.74 -8.15 -3.77
CA ASN A 51 -8.85 -8.59 -2.94
C ASN A 51 -9.63 -9.76 -3.56
N VAL A 52 -9.80 -9.79 -4.88
CA VAL A 52 -10.62 -10.80 -5.56
C VAL A 52 -9.80 -12.03 -5.98
N LYS A 53 -8.61 -11.81 -6.56
CA LYS A 53 -7.80 -12.88 -7.16
C LYS A 53 -6.65 -13.37 -6.29
N TYR A 54 -6.03 -12.45 -5.53
CA TYR A 54 -4.76 -12.69 -4.83
C TYR A 54 -4.88 -12.61 -3.31
N PHE A 55 -6.08 -12.70 -2.77
CA PHE A 55 -6.31 -12.68 -1.33
C PHE A 55 -5.81 -13.97 -0.65
N LYS A 56 -4.86 -13.83 0.28
CA LYS A 56 -4.32 -14.92 1.12
C LYS A 56 -4.21 -14.44 2.57
N LYS A 57 -5.30 -14.51 3.33
CA LYS A 57 -5.46 -13.89 4.66
C LYS A 57 -5.36 -12.35 4.65
N ARG A 58 -4.68 -11.78 3.68
CA ARG A 58 -4.52 -10.34 3.40
C ARG A 58 -4.48 -10.15 1.89
N PRO A 59 -4.83 -8.95 1.37
CA PRO A 59 -4.66 -8.61 -0.03
C PRO A 59 -3.18 -8.63 -0.40
N LEU A 60 -2.85 -9.21 -1.55
CA LEU A 60 -1.49 -9.27 -2.09
C LEU A 60 -1.47 -8.77 -3.53
N ILE A 61 -0.44 -8.04 -3.90
CA ILE A 61 -0.23 -7.59 -5.28
C ILE A 61 1.03 -8.29 -5.82
N PRO A 62 0.90 -9.18 -6.83
CA PRO A 62 2.05 -9.79 -7.47
C PRO A 62 2.93 -8.76 -8.17
N LYS A 63 4.26 -8.87 -8.08
CA LYS A 63 5.19 -8.02 -8.83
C LYS A 63 4.93 -8.07 -10.34
N SER A 64 4.52 -9.21 -10.87
CA SER A 64 4.14 -9.38 -12.28
C SER A 64 2.93 -8.51 -12.68
N LEU A 65 1.93 -8.39 -11.79
CA LEU A 65 0.80 -7.48 -12.00
C LEU A 65 1.24 -6.02 -11.89
N LEU A 66 2.06 -5.71 -10.88
CA LEU A 66 2.59 -4.36 -10.70
C LEU A 66 3.39 -3.90 -11.92
N ARG A 67 4.29 -4.74 -12.47
CA ARG A 67 5.02 -4.40 -13.71
C ARG A 67 4.10 -4.04 -14.87
N LYS A 68 2.94 -4.70 -14.99
CA LYS A 68 1.95 -4.41 -16.06
C LYS A 68 1.15 -3.13 -15.82
N LYS A 69 1.00 -2.72 -14.55
CA LYS A 69 0.15 -1.59 -14.13
C LYS A 69 0.94 -0.40 -13.58
N ARG A 70 2.26 -0.42 -13.73
CA ARG A 70 3.16 0.57 -13.14
C ARG A 70 3.09 1.94 -13.80
N ASP A 71 2.51 2.05 -15.01
CA ASP A 71 2.39 3.33 -15.70
C ASP A 71 1.67 4.36 -14.82
N CYS A 72 2.26 5.55 -14.70
CA CYS A 72 1.78 6.65 -13.85
C CYS A 72 1.71 6.35 -12.35
N ILE A 73 2.47 5.36 -11.87
CA ILE A 73 2.58 5.03 -10.44
C ILE A 73 4.04 5.09 -10.00
N ILE A 74 4.31 5.84 -8.94
CA ILE A 74 5.59 5.85 -8.24
C ILE A 74 5.54 4.75 -7.18
N VAL A 75 6.60 3.97 -7.09
CA VAL A 75 6.69 2.82 -6.18
C VAL A 75 7.81 3.03 -5.18
N GLY A 76 7.47 3.06 -3.89
CA GLY A 76 8.41 3.19 -2.77
C GLY A 76 8.72 1.88 -2.06
N SER A 77 9.93 1.78 -1.50
CA SER A 77 10.42 0.56 -0.83
C SER A 77 9.76 0.26 0.51
N ALA A 78 8.99 1.19 1.04
CA ALA A 78 8.30 1.11 2.34
C ALA A 78 9.23 0.95 3.56
N CYS A 79 8.62 0.60 4.71
CA CYS A 79 9.23 0.52 6.03
C CYS A 79 10.15 -0.71 6.21
N GLU A 80 10.43 -1.07 7.46
CA GLU A 80 11.22 -2.25 7.83
C GLU A 80 10.58 -3.58 7.35
N GLN A 81 9.29 -3.61 7.05
CA GLN A 81 8.62 -4.75 6.42
C GLN A 81 8.71 -4.73 4.88
N GLY A 82 9.36 -3.71 4.30
CA GLY A 82 9.66 -3.61 2.88
C GLY A 82 10.76 -4.59 2.45
N GLU A 83 10.77 -4.95 1.16
CA GLU A 83 11.69 -5.95 0.64
C GLU A 83 13.16 -5.52 0.75
N VAL A 84 13.48 -4.23 0.51
CA VAL A 84 14.86 -3.72 0.59
C VAL A 84 15.40 -3.84 2.02
N TYR A 85 14.62 -3.39 3.01
CA TYR A 85 15.04 -3.48 4.41
C TYR A 85 15.21 -4.93 4.86
N GLN A 86 14.25 -5.80 4.50
CA GLN A 86 14.30 -7.22 4.82
C GLN A 86 15.49 -7.93 4.14
N ALA A 87 15.84 -7.57 2.91
CA ALA A 87 17.01 -8.11 2.21
C ALA A 87 18.32 -7.73 2.91
N ILE A 88 18.42 -6.51 3.46
CA ILE A 88 19.57 -6.08 4.26
C ILE A 88 19.68 -6.90 5.55
N LEU A 89 18.56 -7.13 6.24
CA LEU A 89 18.52 -7.97 7.46
C LEU A 89 18.90 -9.43 7.18
N ASP A 90 18.50 -9.94 6.00
CA ASP A 90 18.82 -11.31 5.55
C ASP A 90 20.26 -11.43 4.99
N ASP A 91 21.01 -10.32 4.94
CA ASP A 91 22.41 -10.26 4.51
C ASP A 91 22.62 -10.81 3.09
N VAL A 92 21.68 -10.46 2.17
CA VAL A 92 21.82 -10.85 0.77
C VAL A 92 23.02 -10.17 0.14
N ASP A 93 23.61 -10.81 -0.90
CA ASP A 93 24.74 -10.23 -1.61
C ASP A 93 24.38 -8.88 -2.28
N GLU A 94 25.40 -8.06 -2.56
CA GLU A 94 25.21 -6.70 -3.08
C GLU A 94 24.49 -6.70 -4.43
N ASP A 95 24.83 -7.60 -5.35
CA ASP A 95 24.23 -7.65 -6.67
C ASP A 95 22.72 -7.93 -6.56
N LYS A 96 22.34 -8.84 -5.69
CA LYS A 96 20.94 -9.15 -5.42
C LYS A 96 20.21 -8.00 -4.73
N LEU A 97 20.86 -7.32 -3.81
CA LEU A 97 20.30 -6.14 -3.14
C LEU A 97 20.04 -5.00 -4.14
N GLU A 98 20.97 -4.77 -5.06
CA GLU A 98 20.82 -3.79 -6.14
C GLU A 98 19.66 -4.18 -7.09
N GLU A 99 19.56 -5.45 -7.48
CA GLU A 99 18.42 -5.94 -8.29
C GLU A 99 17.09 -5.66 -7.59
N ILE A 100 17.00 -5.97 -6.29
CA ILE A 100 15.80 -5.71 -5.47
C ILE A 100 15.49 -4.21 -5.45
N ALA A 101 16.47 -3.38 -5.09
CA ALA A 101 16.27 -1.94 -4.96
C ALA A 101 15.97 -1.26 -6.31
N SER A 102 16.49 -1.78 -7.41
CA SER A 102 16.22 -1.28 -8.76
C SER A 102 14.74 -1.32 -9.12
N PHE A 103 13.97 -2.20 -8.49
CA PHE A 103 12.53 -2.31 -8.70
C PHE A 103 11.74 -1.08 -8.22
N TYR A 104 12.22 -0.34 -7.23
CA TYR A 104 11.57 0.79 -6.61
C TYR A 104 11.97 2.12 -7.26
N ASP A 105 11.09 3.12 -7.25
CA ASP A 105 11.38 4.46 -7.80
C ASP A 105 12.11 5.32 -6.77
N TYR A 106 11.82 5.12 -5.50
CA TYR A 106 12.53 5.74 -4.37
C TYR A 106 12.71 4.74 -3.23
N LEU A 107 13.69 4.99 -2.38
CA LEU A 107 13.97 4.19 -1.19
C LEU A 107 13.56 4.97 0.07
N GLU A 108 13.18 4.24 1.11
CA GLU A 108 12.69 4.80 2.37
C GLU A 108 13.61 4.43 3.52
N ILE A 109 13.87 5.42 4.37
CA ILE A 109 14.53 5.26 5.67
C ILE A 109 13.62 5.81 6.77
N GLN A 110 13.75 5.28 7.98
CA GLN A 110 12.90 5.66 9.10
C GLN A 110 13.74 6.04 10.33
N PRO A 111 13.17 6.87 11.25
CA PRO A 111 13.79 7.13 12.53
C PRO A 111 14.17 5.83 13.25
N ASN A 112 15.35 5.80 13.89
CA ASN A 112 15.83 4.60 14.59
C ASN A 112 14.83 4.13 15.66
N GLY A 113 14.16 5.06 16.34
CA GLY A 113 13.13 4.77 17.33
C GLY A 113 11.97 3.92 16.80
N ASN A 114 11.61 4.05 15.50
CA ASN A 114 10.56 3.23 14.89
C ASN A 114 10.93 1.75 14.90
N ASN A 115 12.22 1.45 14.76
CA ASN A 115 12.78 0.11 14.63
C ASN A 115 13.46 -0.41 15.92
N ALA A 116 13.39 0.35 17.02
CA ALA A 116 14.00 -0.02 18.30
C ALA A 116 13.47 -1.35 18.89
N PHE A 117 12.29 -1.80 18.44
CA PHE A 117 11.75 -3.11 18.83
C PHE A 117 12.69 -4.27 18.44
N MET A 118 13.52 -4.12 17.40
CA MET A 118 14.47 -5.14 16.96
C MET A 118 15.53 -5.43 18.03
N LEU A 119 15.89 -4.42 18.84
CA LEU A 119 16.90 -4.54 19.90
C LEU A 119 16.42 -5.42 21.06
N ARG A 120 15.10 -5.64 21.21
CA ARG A 120 14.55 -6.40 22.34
C ARG A 120 14.74 -7.91 22.24
N THR A 121 14.98 -8.42 21.03
CA THR A 121 15.17 -9.85 20.77
C THR A 121 16.44 -10.16 20.01
N SER A 122 17.34 -9.20 19.91
CA SER A 122 18.56 -9.30 19.12
C SER A 122 19.54 -10.37 19.60
N ASP A 123 19.53 -10.70 20.90
CA ASP A 123 20.34 -11.75 21.55
C ASP A 123 19.84 -13.18 21.27
N GLN A 124 18.65 -13.32 20.65
CA GLN A 124 18.02 -14.61 20.39
C GLN A 124 18.08 -14.94 18.89
N GLU A 125 18.94 -15.88 18.52
CA GLU A 125 18.99 -16.36 17.12
C GLU A 125 17.67 -17.05 16.69
N TYR A 126 16.97 -17.68 17.63
CA TYR A 126 15.69 -18.34 17.40
C TYR A 126 14.64 -17.83 18.38
N VAL A 127 13.48 -17.48 17.87
CA VAL A 127 12.29 -17.12 18.65
C VAL A 127 11.19 -18.15 18.46
N THR A 128 10.47 -18.41 19.54
CA THR A 128 9.36 -19.38 19.53
C THR A 128 8.05 -18.66 19.26
N ASN A 129 7.29 -19.11 18.27
CA ASN A 129 5.96 -18.57 18.03
C ASN A 129 4.93 -19.13 19.05
N LYS A 130 3.69 -18.61 19.03
CA LYS A 130 2.59 -19.06 19.94
C LYS A 130 2.25 -20.55 19.84
N ARG A 131 2.74 -21.26 18.79
CA ARG A 131 2.55 -22.70 18.60
C ARG A 131 3.74 -23.55 19.07
N GLY A 132 4.75 -22.91 19.68
CA GLY A 132 5.96 -23.58 20.10
C GLY A 132 6.95 -23.91 18.97
N GLU A 133 6.72 -23.41 17.76
CA GLU A 133 7.62 -23.63 16.62
C GLU A 133 8.76 -22.61 16.66
N GLY A 134 10.00 -23.09 16.64
CA GLY A 134 11.17 -22.25 16.56
C GLY A 134 11.29 -21.60 15.17
N LYS A 135 11.47 -20.28 15.12
CA LYS A 135 11.73 -19.52 13.91
C LYS A 135 13.02 -18.73 14.08
N LYS A 136 13.86 -18.71 13.03
CA LYS A 136 15.05 -17.85 13.05
C LYS A 136 14.62 -16.39 13.21
N ASN A 137 15.23 -15.72 14.19
CA ASN A 137 15.00 -14.30 14.43
C ASN A 137 15.78 -13.49 13.40
N ARG A 138 15.10 -12.74 12.55
CA ARG A 138 15.76 -11.86 11.55
C ARG A 138 16.56 -10.74 12.17
N TYR A 139 16.22 -10.36 13.39
CA TYR A 139 16.79 -9.22 14.09
C TYR A 139 18.00 -9.58 14.98
N TRP A 140 18.41 -10.85 15.02
CA TRP A 140 19.45 -11.33 15.93
C TRP A 140 20.82 -10.65 15.76
N LYS A 141 21.05 -9.97 14.64
CA LYS A 141 22.26 -9.19 14.38
C LYS A 141 22.13 -7.69 14.71
N VAL A 142 20.93 -7.23 15.09
CA VAL A 142 20.66 -5.80 15.38
C VAL A 142 20.76 -5.60 16.88
N ASN A 143 21.97 -5.28 17.38
CA ASN A 143 22.27 -5.27 18.81
C ASN A 143 22.39 -3.86 19.42
N SER A 144 22.45 -2.84 18.57
CA SER A 144 22.66 -1.46 18.97
C SER A 144 21.91 -0.48 18.08
N GLU A 145 21.75 0.75 18.56
CA GLU A 145 21.23 1.83 17.73
C GLU A 145 22.12 2.11 16.51
N GLU A 146 23.44 1.92 16.66
CA GLU A 146 24.39 2.07 15.54
C GLU A 146 24.10 1.03 14.43
N ASP A 147 23.62 -0.17 14.75
CA ASP A 147 23.24 -1.17 13.75
C ASP A 147 22.00 -0.69 12.96
N LEU A 148 21.04 -0.05 13.61
CA LEU A 148 19.89 0.57 12.95
C LEU A 148 20.32 1.73 12.03
N ILE A 149 21.24 2.57 12.50
CA ILE A 149 21.85 3.62 11.70
C ILE A 149 22.59 3.03 10.49
N ASN A 150 23.32 1.94 10.66
CA ASN A 150 24.07 1.30 9.59
C ASN A 150 23.15 0.69 8.51
N ILE A 151 21.97 0.19 8.89
CA ILE A 151 20.95 -0.24 7.92
C ILE A 151 20.48 0.97 7.10
N ASN A 152 20.14 2.09 7.74
CA ASN A 152 19.75 3.32 7.05
C ASN A 152 20.89 3.83 6.13
N LYS A 153 22.15 3.81 6.60
CA LYS A 153 23.32 4.16 5.77
C LYS A 153 23.48 3.26 4.56
N LYS A 154 23.22 1.95 4.68
CA LYS A 154 23.21 1.01 3.55
C LYS A 154 22.14 1.37 2.52
N ILE A 155 20.92 1.72 2.96
CA ILE A 155 19.84 2.16 2.06
C ILE A 155 20.22 3.46 1.34
N ILE A 156 20.86 4.40 2.05
CA ILE A 156 21.33 5.66 1.46
C ILE A 156 22.38 5.38 0.38
N ALA A 157 23.42 4.57 0.72
CA ALA A 157 24.46 4.21 -0.24
C ALA A 157 23.90 3.51 -1.49
N LEU A 158 22.90 2.67 -1.31
CA LEU A 158 22.18 2.01 -2.39
C LEU A 158 21.42 3.01 -3.27
N GLY A 159 20.75 3.99 -2.64
CA GLY A 159 20.10 5.09 -3.36
C GLY A 159 21.09 5.90 -4.18
N ASP A 160 22.23 6.29 -3.58
CA ASP A 160 23.31 7.02 -4.26
C ASP A 160 23.83 6.22 -5.47
N LYS A 161 24.11 4.93 -5.28
CA LYS A 161 24.63 4.05 -6.34
C LYS A 161 23.65 3.89 -7.52
N LEU A 162 22.36 3.80 -7.23
CA LEU A 162 21.32 3.58 -8.22
C LEU A 162 20.70 4.89 -8.75
N GLY A 163 21.14 6.06 -8.27
CA GLY A 163 20.59 7.36 -8.64
C GLY A 163 19.12 7.54 -8.22
N LYS A 164 18.71 6.92 -7.09
CA LYS A 164 17.35 6.97 -6.57
C LYS A 164 17.25 7.95 -5.39
N LEU A 165 16.10 8.63 -5.30
CA LEU A 165 15.81 9.44 -4.13
C LEU A 165 15.68 8.54 -2.90
N VAL A 166 16.27 8.99 -1.79
CA VAL A 166 16.05 8.40 -0.47
C VAL A 166 15.23 9.38 0.35
N VAL A 167 14.14 8.93 0.96
CA VAL A 167 13.24 9.76 1.76
C VAL A 167 13.13 9.24 3.19
N ALA A 168 13.09 10.16 4.15
CA ALA A 168 12.82 9.86 5.54
C ALA A 168 11.32 9.96 5.81
N THR A 169 10.70 8.88 6.31
CA THR A 169 9.28 8.84 6.64
C THR A 169 9.09 8.51 8.12
N GLY A 170 8.05 9.08 8.74
CA GLY A 170 7.75 8.88 10.15
C GLY A 170 6.95 7.62 10.46
N ASP A 171 6.36 6.97 9.47
CA ASP A 171 5.43 5.83 9.65
C ASP A 171 4.33 6.12 10.69
N VAL A 172 3.67 7.26 10.53
CA VAL A 172 2.74 7.84 11.50
C VAL A 172 1.53 6.93 11.74
N HIS A 173 1.28 6.57 12.99
CA HIS A 173 0.15 5.75 13.42
C HIS A 173 -0.79 6.47 14.40
N PHE A 174 -0.35 7.59 14.99
CA PHE A 174 -1.13 8.43 15.89
C PHE A 174 -0.64 9.88 15.86
N LEU A 175 -1.47 10.82 16.35
CA LEU A 175 -1.23 12.25 16.16
C LEU A 175 -0.15 12.79 17.08
N SER A 176 -0.24 12.52 18.38
CA SER A 176 0.69 13.04 19.39
C SER A 176 1.34 11.90 20.16
N GLU A 177 2.52 12.14 20.75
CA GLU A 177 3.24 11.16 21.57
C GLU A 177 2.34 10.57 22.67
N HIS A 178 1.47 11.40 23.25
CA HIS A 178 0.51 10.98 24.28
C HIS A 178 -0.48 9.90 23.80
N ASP A 179 -0.78 9.84 22.51
CA ASP A 179 -1.75 8.92 21.93
C ASP A 179 -1.22 7.48 21.81
N ALA A 180 0.07 7.28 22.06
CA ALA A 180 0.69 5.95 22.10
C ALA A 180 -0.06 4.99 23.04
N LYS A 181 -0.56 5.48 24.19
CA LYS A 181 -1.36 4.68 25.13
C LYS A 181 -2.68 4.19 24.55
N PHE A 182 -3.35 4.98 23.71
CA PHE A 182 -4.59 4.54 23.06
C PHE A 182 -4.32 3.46 22.04
N ARG A 183 -3.23 3.59 21.27
CA ARG A 183 -2.78 2.54 20.38
C ARG A 183 -2.42 1.26 21.13
N ALA A 184 -1.76 1.37 22.29
CA ALA A 184 -1.44 0.23 23.15
C ALA A 184 -2.71 -0.54 23.57
N ILE A 185 -3.76 0.15 24.00
CA ILE A 185 -5.05 -0.46 24.37
C ILE A 185 -5.66 -1.21 23.19
N ILE A 186 -5.68 -0.59 22.00
CA ILE A 186 -6.22 -1.21 20.77
C ILE A 186 -5.39 -2.45 20.38
N MET A 187 -4.06 -2.36 20.49
CA MET A 187 -3.17 -3.48 20.15
C MET A 187 -3.34 -4.64 21.14
N ALA A 188 -3.43 -4.33 22.45
CA ALA A 188 -3.69 -5.33 23.48
C ALA A 188 -5.03 -6.05 23.25
N SER A 189 -6.08 -5.31 22.89
CA SER A 189 -7.40 -5.89 22.59
C SER A 189 -7.37 -6.84 21.38
N LYS A 190 -6.43 -6.64 20.45
CA LYS A 190 -6.19 -7.52 19.30
C LYS A 190 -5.22 -8.68 19.60
N GLY A 191 -4.75 -8.79 20.84
CA GLY A 191 -3.88 -9.87 21.30
C GLY A 191 -2.42 -9.74 20.87
N PHE A 192 -1.91 -8.51 20.69
CA PHE A 192 -0.48 -8.28 20.48
C PHE A 192 0.24 -8.35 21.82
N ASP A 193 1.30 -9.13 21.91
CA ASP A 193 2.03 -9.38 23.17
C ASP A 193 2.93 -8.22 23.58
N ASP A 194 3.28 -7.34 22.63
CA ASP A 194 4.17 -6.18 22.82
C ASP A 194 3.41 -4.84 22.81
N ALA A 195 2.11 -4.89 23.05
CA ALA A 195 1.23 -3.71 22.99
C ALA A 195 1.71 -2.55 23.89
N ASP A 196 2.32 -2.84 25.04
CA ASP A 196 2.82 -1.82 25.97
C ASP A 196 4.13 -1.15 25.51
N ASN A 197 4.80 -1.72 24.51
CA ASN A 197 6.07 -1.21 23.98
C ASN A 197 5.86 -0.45 22.68
N GLN A 198 5.16 0.67 22.75
CA GLN A 198 4.89 1.47 21.54
C GLN A 198 6.14 2.18 21.04
N PRO A 199 6.47 2.05 19.73
CA PRO A 199 7.47 2.92 19.12
C PRO A 199 6.92 4.34 18.93
N PRO A 200 7.80 5.36 18.74
CA PRO A 200 7.41 6.77 18.67
C PRO A 200 6.82 7.13 17.29
N LEU A 201 5.73 6.47 16.91
CA LEU A 201 5.06 6.61 15.60
C LEU A 201 4.05 7.77 15.57
N TYR A 202 4.32 8.84 16.30
CA TYR A 202 3.48 10.03 16.27
C TYR A 202 3.83 10.96 15.09
N PHE A 203 2.93 11.89 14.78
CA PHE A 203 3.14 12.87 13.72
C PHE A 203 4.18 13.91 14.16
N LYS A 204 5.43 13.65 13.81
CA LYS A 204 6.58 14.48 14.14
C LYS A 204 6.61 15.75 13.28
N THR A 205 7.04 16.85 13.89
CA THR A 205 7.36 18.07 13.18
C THR A 205 8.63 17.88 12.32
N THR A 206 8.83 18.78 11.35
CA THR A 206 10.08 18.79 10.55
C THR A 206 11.33 18.85 11.41
N ARG A 207 11.28 19.61 12.53
CA ARG A 207 12.41 19.73 13.45
C ARG A 207 12.70 18.39 14.12
N GLU A 208 11.70 17.75 14.69
CA GLU A 208 11.85 16.43 15.31
C GLU A 208 12.37 15.37 14.32
N MET A 209 11.88 15.41 13.08
CA MET A 209 12.42 14.52 12.04
C MET A 209 13.89 14.83 11.74
N LEU A 210 14.30 16.10 11.65
CA LEU A 210 15.70 16.45 11.46
C LEU A 210 16.58 16.04 12.64
N ASP A 211 16.08 16.15 13.88
CA ASP A 211 16.76 15.71 15.08
C ASP A 211 16.95 14.18 15.08
N ASP A 212 15.95 13.39 14.66
CA ASP A 212 16.05 11.93 14.52
C ASP A 212 17.09 11.49 13.47
N PHE A 213 17.35 12.31 12.47
CA PHE A 213 18.34 12.06 11.41
C PHE A 213 19.63 12.87 11.57
N ALA A 214 19.90 13.47 12.75
CA ALA A 214 21.11 14.26 13.01
C ALA A 214 22.41 13.48 12.73
N TRP A 215 22.40 12.16 12.86
CA TRP A 215 23.50 11.27 12.52
C TRP A 215 23.91 11.32 11.03
N ALA A 216 23.01 11.77 10.13
CA ALA A 216 23.31 11.93 8.72
C ALA A 216 24.01 13.27 8.39
N GLY A 217 24.22 14.15 9.39
CA GLY A 217 24.88 15.43 9.22
C GLY A 217 24.15 16.33 8.23
N ASP A 218 24.89 16.95 7.34
CA ASP A 218 24.35 17.89 6.34
C ASP A 218 23.32 17.24 5.39
N ARG A 219 23.35 15.93 5.23
CA ARG A 219 22.40 15.18 4.39
C ARG A 219 21.04 14.97 5.05
N ALA A 220 20.88 15.21 6.35
CA ALA A 220 19.59 15.04 7.02
C ALA A 220 18.48 15.85 6.32
N ARG A 221 18.77 17.11 5.93
CA ARG A 221 17.86 17.96 5.20
C ARG A 221 17.43 17.35 3.85
N GLU A 222 18.38 16.75 3.13
CA GLU A 222 18.13 16.08 1.85
C GLU A 222 17.03 15.04 2.00
N PHE A 223 17.13 14.16 3.01
CA PHE A 223 16.21 13.04 3.21
C PHE A 223 14.88 13.44 3.81
N VAL A 224 14.89 14.42 4.73
CA VAL A 224 13.70 14.83 5.49
C VAL A 224 12.86 15.86 4.75
N ILE A 225 13.47 16.72 3.95
CA ILE A 225 12.78 17.86 3.32
C ILE A 225 12.87 17.81 1.80
N ASP A 226 14.09 17.80 1.25
CA ASP A 226 14.28 18.11 -0.16
C ASP A 226 13.80 16.97 -1.06
N ASN A 227 14.11 15.71 -0.72
CA ASN A 227 13.69 14.56 -1.51
C ASN A 227 12.19 14.26 -1.40
N PRO A 228 11.55 14.29 -0.21
CA PRO A 228 10.08 14.20 -0.11
C PRO A 228 9.39 15.28 -0.94
N LYS A 229 9.91 16.53 -0.92
CA LYS A 229 9.37 17.60 -1.76
C LYS A 229 9.51 17.31 -3.25
N LYS A 230 10.65 16.79 -3.73
CA LYS A 230 10.83 16.42 -5.14
C LYS A 230 9.82 15.38 -5.59
N ILE A 231 9.51 14.39 -4.73
CA ILE A 231 8.48 13.38 -5.03
C ILE A 231 7.10 14.06 -5.09
N ALA A 232 6.75 14.88 -4.10
CA ALA A 232 5.48 15.59 -4.07
C ALA A 232 5.30 16.49 -5.31
N ASP A 233 6.33 17.28 -5.66
CA ASP A 233 6.32 18.17 -6.82
C ASP A 233 6.23 17.42 -8.18
N SER A 234 6.55 16.13 -8.20
CA SER A 234 6.43 15.27 -9.38
C SER A 234 5.04 14.69 -9.58
N ILE A 235 4.15 14.84 -8.60
CA ILE A 235 2.78 14.34 -8.63
C ILE A 235 1.87 15.44 -9.17
N MET A 236 1.01 15.07 -10.11
CA MET A 236 0.00 15.97 -10.68
C MET A 236 -0.96 16.46 -9.58
N ASP A 237 -1.23 17.76 -9.58
CA ASP A 237 -2.21 18.35 -8.68
C ASP A 237 -3.63 17.85 -8.95
N ASN A 238 -4.45 17.84 -7.91
CA ASN A 238 -5.90 17.61 -8.01
C ASN A 238 -6.32 16.28 -8.66
N ILE A 239 -5.62 15.19 -8.37
CA ILE A 239 -6.12 13.86 -8.74
C ILE A 239 -7.20 13.44 -7.72
N PRO A 240 -8.50 13.51 -8.06
CA PRO A 240 -9.54 13.14 -7.10
C PRO A 240 -9.51 11.62 -6.89
N PRO A 241 -9.53 11.13 -5.63
CA PRO A 241 -9.57 9.69 -5.35
C PRO A 241 -10.85 9.05 -5.90
N ILE A 242 -11.98 9.76 -5.87
CA ILE A 242 -13.25 9.35 -6.45
C ILE A 242 -13.53 10.28 -7.63
N PRO A 243 -13.64 9.76 -8.87
CA PRO A 243 -14.00 10.59 -10.02
C PRO A 243 -15.39 11.18 -9.84
N PRO A 244 -15.64 12.43 -10.30
CA PRO A 244 -16.96 13.01 -10.28
C PRO A 244 -17.90 12.23 -11.21
N GLY A 245 -19.19 12.17 -10.85
CA GLY A 245 -20.23 11.53 -11.65
C GLY A 245 -20.85 10.31 -10.97
N THR A 246 -21.81 9.72 -11.65
CA THR A 246 -22.52 8.50 -11.21
C THR A 246 -22.05 7.33 -12.07
N PHE A 247 -21.61 6.27 -11.44
CA PHE A 247 -21.09 5.06 -12.11
C PHE A 247 -22.00 3.89 -11.76
N GLN A 248 -23.00 3.67 -12.58
CA GLN A 248 -23.92 2.53 -12.41
C GLN A 248 -23.25 1.26 -12.96
N PRO A 249 -23.37 0.10 -12.30
CA PRO A 249 -22.91 -1.16 -12.86
C PRO A 249 -23.77 -1.50 -14.08
N HIS A 250 -23.09 -1.92 -15.16
CA HIS A 250 -23.76 -2.52 -16.31
C HIS A 250 -23.97 -4.02 -16.02
N ILE A 251 -25.22 -4.47 -16.09
CA ILE A 251 -25.60 -5.87 -15.93
C ILE A 251 -26.25 -6.30 -17.23
N ASP A 252 -25.61 -7.21 -17.94
CA ASP A 252 -26.12 -7.70 -19.23
C ASP A 252 -27.52 -8.35 -19.05
N GLY A 253 -28.47 -7.94 -19.89
CA GLY A 253 -29.83 -8.45 -19.85
C GLY A 253 -30.72 -7.93 -18.72
N ALA A 254 -30.24 -6.98 -17.89
CA ALA A 254 -31.01 -6.48 -16.75
C ALA A 254 -32.32 -5.76 -17.18
N ASN A 255 -32.28 -4.98 -18.26
CA ASN A 255 -33.45 -4.25 -18.75
C ASN A 255 -34.53 -5.20 -19.30
N GLU A 256 -34.11 -6.20 -20.04
CA GLU A 256 -34.98 -7.23 -20.59
C GLU A 256 -35.62 -8.06 -19.47
N GLU A 257 -34.81 -8.49 -18.50
CA GLU A 257 -35.27 -9.26 -17.33
C GLU A 257 -36.26 -8.44 -16.47
N LEU A 258 -35.97 -7.16 -16.21
CA LEU A 258 -36.85 -6.27 -15.47
C LEU A 258 -38.19 -6.10 -16.20
N THR A 259 -38.13 -5.83 -17.51
CA THR A 259 -39.32 -5.65 -18.35
C THR A 259 -40.21 -6.89 -18.33
N GLU A 260 -39.62 -8.07 -18.55
CA GLU A 260 -40.36 -9.35 -18.52
C GLU A 260 -41.00 -9.60 -17.16
N LYS A 261 -40.28 -9.42 -16.07
CA LYS A 261 -40.82 -9.58 -14.71
C LYS A 261 -41.98 -8.62 -14.43
N CYS A 262 -41.86 -7.36 -14.83
CA CYS A 262 -42.91 -6.37 -14.63
C CYS A 262 -44.17 -6.69 -15.45
N LEU A 263 -44.01 -7.09 -16.71
CA LEU A 263 -45.12 -7.47 -17.56
C LEU A 263 -45.86 -8.72 -17.04
N ASN A 264 -45.12 -9.75 -16.61
CA ASN A 264 -45.68 -10.96 -16.03
C ASN A 264 -46.43 -10.65 -14.73
N MET A 265 -45.84 -9.86 -13.84
CA MET A 265 -46.48 -9.44 -12.59
C MET A 265 -47.78 -8.62 -12.86
N ALA A 266 -47.77 -7.74 -13.87
CA ALA A 266 -48.95 -6.99 -14.23
C ALA A 266 -50.12 -7.89 -14.71
N LYS A 267 -49.81 -8.96 -15.48
CA LYS A 267 -50.81 -9.97 -15.87
C LYS A 267 -51.35 -10.74 -14.67
N ASP A 268 -50.48 -11.14 -13.77
CA ASP A 268 -50.86 -11.88 -12.55
C ASP A 268 -51.77 -11.04 -11.64
N LEU A 269 -51.54 -9.75 -11.52
CA LEU A 269 -52.28 -8.85 -10.64
C LEU A 269 -53.58 -8.31 -11.26
N TYR A 270 -53.58 -8.03 -12.57
CA TYR A 270 -54.67 -7.32 -13.24
C TYR A 270 -55.38 -8.15 -14.30
N GLY A 271 -54.91 -9.37 -14.60
CA GLY A 271 -55.41 -10.27 -15.61
C GLY A 271 -54.79 -10.10 -17.00
N ASP A 272 -55.10 -11.04 -17.90
CA ASP A 272 -54.67 -11.01 -19.29
C ASP A 272 -55.92 -10.94 -20.21
N PRO A 273 -56.12 -9.84 -20.94
CA PRO A 273 -55.19 -8.73 -21.14
C PRO A 273 -55.14 -7.77 -19.93
N VAL A 274 -53.96 -7.18 -19.68
CA VAL A 274 -53.77 -6.12 -18.68
C VAL A 274 -54.61 -4.90 -19.08
N PRO A 275 -55.37 -4.24 -18.16
CA PRO A 275 -56.13 -3.04 -18.47
C PRO A 275 -55.24 -1.94 -19.07
N GLU A 276 -55.75 -1.26 -20.09
CA GLU A 276 -55.01 -0.28 -20.90
C GLU A 276 -54.34 0.82 -20.03
N TYR A 277 -55.06 1.33 -19.02
CA TYR A 277 -54.48 2.37 -18.15
C TYR A 277 -53.29 1.87 -17.32
N VAL A 278 -53.28 0.58 -16.94
CA VAL A 278 -52.14 -0.05 -16.22
C VAL A 278 -50.97 -0.26 -17.20
N ALA A 279 -51.27 -0.79 -18.39
CA ALA A 279 -50.26 -1.03 -19.41
C ALA A 279 -49.54 0.27 -19.81
N ASN A 280 -50.32 1.34 -20.06
CA ASN A 280 -49.77 2.65 -20.41
C ASN A 280 -48.91 3.24 -19.27
N ARG A 281 -49.32 3.05 -18.01
CA ARG A 281 -48.53 3.51 -16.87
C ARG A 281 -47.26 2.71 -16.72
N LEU A 282 -47.35 1.40 -16.81
CA LEU A 282 -46.17 0.50 -16.71
C LEU A 282 -45.13 0.81 -17.80
N GLN A 283 -45.60 0.98 -19.06
CA GLN A 283 -44.71 1.33 -20.16
C GLN A 283 -43.97 2.64 -19.90
N ARG A 284 -44.68 3.66 -19.45
CA ARG A 284 -44.08 4.97 -19.11
C ARG A 284 -43.01 4.85 -18.03
N GLU A 285 -43.21 3.98 -17.03
CA GLU A 285 -42.22 3.78 -15.98
C GLU A 285 -40.98 3.01 -16.49
N LEU A 286 -41.19 1.96 -17.27
CA LEU A 286 -40.11 1.20 -17.89
C LEU A 286 -39.26 2.05 -18.83
N ASP A 287 -39.87 2.97 -19.59
CA ASP A 287 -39.18 3.91 -20.47
C ASP A 287 -38.30 4.94 -19.68
N SER A 288 -38.61 5.13 -18.39
CA SER A 288 -37.91 6.08 -17.53
C SER A 288 -36.76 5.44 -16.72
N ILE A 289 -36.79 4.14 -16.55
CA ILE A 289 -35.78 3.36 -15.82
C ILE A 289 -34.66 2.91 -16.75
#